data_f75655eef28f6fc034895531970ce3d3
#
_entry.id   f75655eef28f6fc034895531970ce3d3
#
_cell.length_a   1.000
_cell.length_b   1.000
_cell.length_c   1.000
_cell.angle_alpha   90.00
_cell.angle_beta   90.00
_cell.angle_gamma   90.00
#
_symmetry.space_group_name_H-M   'P 1'
#
loop_
_entity.id
_entity.type
_entity.pdbx_description
1 polymer ?
#
loop_
_entity_poly.entity_id
_entity_poly.type
_entity_poly.pdbx_seq_one_letter_code
_entity_poly.pdbx_strand_id
1 'polypeptide(L)'
;MNEDRKKRGLANGKFFTAVAICALFLGSGNVMAAQTASDDSQGVQEQMQSISVTVTVVDTKGEPIIGANVIEKGTTNGGITDLDGVSKLNVKPGAILQVSFVGYTTQEVKATSVMKVVLKDDTELLDEVVVVGYGAQKKVNLTGAVASVDVNKTIDSRPITDIGRALQGAVPGLTITTNSGEIGGAPTIKIRGSIGSPNGDSKPLILVDNVEVTDISMVNPDDIESISVLKDAASASIYGARGAFGVLLITTKSRSKHERLSVKYTNNFAWRTPTKTPEQLPGWQQADINLQGVINQTKGSTAFYNVVGNMRVDATHVQKMKDYWDKYGYGDQFGREMELGRDFEFRDGGMFFIRTWDWYDEYIKDWAPQQNHSLSINGGNGKTNYNIALGYLSQDGMMKVNSDNYKRYNANISLNSELNKYVSIRTGAVSYTHLRAH
;
A
#
# COMPACT_ATOMS: atom_id res chain seq x y z
N MET A 1 33.67 -8.45 -6.20
CA MET A 1 32.97 -7.87 -5.03
C MET A 1 31.46 -8.19 -4.97
N ASN A 2 30.81 -8.55 -6.08
CA ASN A 2 29.37 -8.94 -6.09
C ASN A 2 29.11 -10.44 -5.84
N GLU A 3 30.11 -11.30 -5.97
CA GLU A 3 29.93 -12.77 -5.77
C GLU A 3 29.95 -13.20 -4.29
N ASP A 4 30.65 -12.50 -3.46
CA ASP A 4 30.76 -12.86 -2.04
C ASP A 4 29.50 -12.51 -1.22
N ARG A 5 28.72 -11.49 -1.62
CA ARG A 5 27.39 -11.21 -1.02
C ARG A 5 26.37 -12.31 -1.34
N LYS A 6 26.51 -12.96 -2.49
CA LYS A 6 25.61 -14.06 -2.87
C LYS A 6 25.85 -15.34 -2.05
N LYS A 7 27.05 -15.54 -1.54
CA LYS A 7 27.40 -16.72 -0.71
C LYS A 7 26.94 -16.58 0.73
N ARG A 8 26.82 -15.34 1.29
CA ARG A 8 26.29 -15.11 2.65
C ARG A 8 24.78 -15.35 2.76
N GLY A 9 24.02 -15.16 1.70
CA GLY A 9 22.58 -15.47 1.66
C GLY A 9 22.24 -16.97 1.71
N LEU A 10 23.20 -17.84 1.39
CA LEU A 10 22.97 -19.29 1.37
C LEU A 10 23.22 -20.00 2.73
N ALA A 11 23.92 -19.36 3.68
CA ALA A 11 24.20 -19.98 4.97
C ALA A 11 23.00 -19.95 5.94
N ASN A 12 22.04 -19.03 5.75
CA ASN A 12 20.82 -18.93 6.55
C ASN A 12 19.62 -19.74 5.97
N GLY A 13 19.81 -20.50 4.91
CA GLY A 13 18.76 -21.30 4.25
C GLY A 13 18.21 -22.48 5.07
N LYS A 14 18.73 -22.75 6.27
CA LYS A 14 18.26 -23.88 7.10
C LYS A 14 17.00 -23.57 7.95
N PHE A 15 16.54 -22.35 7.99
CA PHE A 15 15.32 -21.98 8.73
C PHE A 15 14.04 -22.03 7.89
N PHE A 16 14.13 -22.06 6.56
CA PHE A 16 12.96 -22.08 5.67
C PHE A 16 12.38 -23.46 5.41
N THR A 17 13.08 -24.55 5.77
CA THR A 17 12.63 -25.93 5.54
C THR A 17 11.61 -26.44 6.56
N ALA A 18 11.37 -25.75 7.65
CA ALA A 18 10.45 -26.19 8.71
C ALA A 18 8.99 -25.72 8.53
N VAL A 19 8.71 -24.73 7.68
CA VAL A 19 7.35 -24.21 7.46
C VAL A 19 6.69 -24.81 6.21
N ALA A 20 7.44 -25.40 5.29
CA ALA A 20 6.93 -25.98 4.04
C ALA A 20 6.39 -27.42 4.17
N ILE A 21 6.52 -28.08 5.32
CA ILE A 21 6.14 -29.50 5.49
C ILE A 21 4.69 -29.71 5.95
N CYS A 22 3.98 -28.66 6.39
CA CYS A 22 2.58 -28.80 6.83
C CYS A 22 1.50 -28.67 5.73
N ALA A 23 1.85 -28.41 4.48
CA ALA A 23 0.89 -28.23 3.37
C ALA A 23 0.78 -29.41 2.40
N LEU A 24 1.43 -30.55 2.66
CA LEU A 24 1.54 -31.67 1.69
C LEU A 24 0.85 -32.98 2.12
N PHE A 25 -0.10 -32.93 3.04
CA PHE A 25 -0.86 -34.14 3.44
C PHE A 25 -2.38 -33.97 3.27
N LEU A 26 -2.85 -33.69 2.05
CA LEU A 26 -4.24 -33.97 1.66
C LEU A 26 -4.30 -34.00 0.12
N GLY A 27 -4.17 -35.18 -0.47
CA GLY A 27 -4.42 -35.33 -1.90
C GLY A 27 -3.77 -36.53 -2.57
N SER A 28 -3.90 -37.72 -1.98
CA SER A 28 -3.60 -38.98 -2.73
C SER A 28 -4.89 -39.55 -3.33
N GLY A 29 -5.17 -39.16 -4.57
CA GLY A 29 -6.18 -39.78 -5.43
C GLY A 29 -5.48 -40.47 -6.59
N ASN A 30 -5.68 -41.79 -6.69
CA ASN A 30 -5.08 -42.71 -7.63
C ASN A 30 -5.26 -42.29 -9.09
N VAL A 31 -4.17 -42.16 -9.84
CA VAL A 31 -4.20 -42.19 -11.30
C VAL A 31 -3.82 -43.61 -11.74
N MET A 32 -4.81 -44.31 -12.21
CA MET A 32 -4.63 -45.64 -12.85
C MET A 32 -4.36 -45.39 -14.35
N ALA A 33 -3.17 -45.79 -14.78
CA ALA A 33 -2.80 -45.83 -16.20
C ALA A 33 -3.58 -46.92 -16.90
N ALA A 34 -4.29 -46.57 -17.94
CA ALA A 34 -4.85 -47.53 -18.91
C ALA A 34 -4.17 -47.32 -20.26
N GLN A 35 -3.53 -48.36 -20.73
CA GLN A 35 -2.89 -48.47 -22.03
C GLN A 35 -3.91 -48.58 -23.17
N THR A 36 -3.50 -48.03 -24.28
CA THR A 36 -4.00 -48.10 -25.65
C THR A 36 -4.64 -49.41 -26.09
N ALA A 37 -5.83 -49.29 -26.67
CA ALA A 37 -6.28 -50.15 -27.76
C ALA A 37 -6.96 -49.27 -28.82
N SER A 38 -6.38 -49.26 -29.99
CA SER A 38 -6.95 -48.74 -31.21
C SER A 38 -8.12 -49.60 -31.60
N ASP A 39 -9.32 -49.03 -31.71
CA ASP A 39 -10.37 -49.64 -32.53
C ASP A 39 -11.16 -48.56 -33.26
N ASP A 40 -11.33 -48.86 -34.52
CA ASP A 40 -11.89 -48.07 -35.58
C ASP A 40 -13.42 -48.13 -35.44
N SER A 41 -14.06 -47.04 -35.07
CA SER A 41 -15.52 -46.92 -35.18
C SER A 41 -15.88 -45.47 -35.48
N GLN A 42 -16.44 -45.33 -36.64
CA GLN A 42 -17.06 -44.14 -37.25
C GLN A 42 -17.88 -43.36 -36.24
N GLY A 43 -17.38 -42.17 -35.87
CA GLY A 43 -18.12 -41.20 -35.04
C GLY A 43 -19.30 -40.66 -35.83
N VAL A 44 -20.50 -40.96 -35.38
CA VAL A 44 -21.73 -40.22 -35.70
C VAL A 44 -21.49 -38.80 -35.24
N GLN A 45 -21.27 -37.90 -36.16
CA GLN A 45 -21.37 -36.44 -35.89
C GLN A 45 -22.83 -36.15 -35.51
N GLU A 46 -23.12 -36.02 -34.23
CA GLU A 46 -24.28 -35.30 -33.76
C GLU A 46 -24.16 -33.87 -34.30
N GLN A 47 -24.91 -33.57 -35.36
CA GLN A 47 -25.21 -32.23 -35.81
C GLN A 47 -25.95 -31.53 -34.67
N MET A 48 -25.17 -30.83 -33.80
CA MET A 48 -25.78 -29.91 -32.87
C MET A 48 -26.53 -28.85 -33.67
N GLN A 49 -27.86 -28.96 -33.69
CA GLN A 49 -28.75 -27.99 -34.35
C GLN A 49 -28.51 -26.65 -33.66
N SER A 50 -27.79 -25.75 -34.32
CA SER A 50 -27.68 -24.35 -33.90
C SER A 50 -28.96 -23.63 -34.40
N ILE A 51 -29.50 -22.78 -33.56
CA ILE A 51 -30.59 -21.86 -33.92
C ILE A 51 -30.01 -20.49 -34.24
N SER A 52 -30.52 -19.89 -35.33
CA SER A 52 -30.20 -18.48 -35.62
C SER A 52 -31.07 -17.58 -34.76
N VAL A 53 -30.42 -16.74 -33.96
CA VAL A 53 -31.05 -15.79 -33.04
C VAL A 53 -30.79 -14.37 -33.54
N THR A 54 -31.87 -13.58 -33.67
CA THR A 54 -31.78 -12.15 -33.94
C THR A 54 -32.09 -11.39 -32.67
N VAL A 55 -31.11 -10.65 -32.19
CA VAL A 55 -31.21 -9.85 -30.95
C VAL A 55 -31.23 -8.38 -31.30
N THR A 56 -32.30 -7.68 -30.94
CA THR A 56 -32.39 -6.22 -31.04
C THR A 56 -32.15 -5.62 -29.66
N VAL A 57 -31.12 -4.79 -29.52
CA VAL A 57 -30.74 -4.14 -28.25
C VAL A 57 -31.14 -2.67 -28.29
N VAL A 58 -31.93 -2.25 -27.29
CA VAL A 58 -32.41 -0.86 -27.20
C VAL A 58 -32.20 -0.34 -25.78
N ASP A 59 -32.24 0.97 -25.61
CA ASP A 59 -32.25 1.63 -24.31
C ASP A 59 -33.66 1.68 -23.68
N THR A 60 -33.78 2.29 -22.51
CA THR A 60 -35.07 2.49 -21.80
C THR A 60 -36.04 3.42 -22.52
N LYS A 61 -35.55 4.22 -23.48
CA LYS A 61 -36.36 5.11 -24.33
C LYS A 61 -36.76 4.46 -25.63
N GLY A 62 -36.23 3.26 -25.93
CA GLY A 62 -36.51 2.50 -27.16
C GLY A 62 -35.56 2.83 -28.30
N GLU A 63 -34.49 3.63 -28.06
CA GLU A 63 -33.48 3.93 -29.08
C GLU A 63 -32.52 2.74 -29.27
N PRO A 64 -32.08 2.42 -30.48
CA PRO A 64 -31.16 1.31 -30.73
C PRO A 64 -29.78 1.59 -30.19
N ILE A 65 -29.19 0.59 -29.51
CA ILE A 65 -27.84 0.67 -29.01
C ILE A 65 -26.86 0.05 -30.01
N ILE A 66 -26.04 0.89 -30.64
CA ILE A 66 -25.05 0.51 -31.64
C ILE A 66 -23.79 0.00 -30.94
N GLY A 67 -23.23 -1.12 -31.39
CA GLY A 67 -21.98 -1.66 -30.85
C GLY A 67 -22.11 -2.40 -29.51
N ALA A 68 -23.35 -2.73 -29.10
CA ALA A 68 -23.56 -3.56 -27.92
C ALA A 68 -23.01 -4.98 -28.16
N ASN A 69 -22.33 -5.53 -27.16
CA ASN A 69 -21.73 -6.85 -27.23
C ASN A 69 -22.75 -7.91 -26.82
N VAL A 70 -22.96 -8.91 -27.65
CA VAL A 70 -23.89 -10.04 -27.44
C VAL A 70 -23.07 -11.32 -27.48
N ILE A 71 -22.89 -12.01 -26.36
CA ILE A 71 -22.06 -13.22 -26.25
C ILE A 71 -22.87 -14.37 -25.67
N GLU A 72 -22.68 -15.55 -26.20
CA GLU A 72 -23.18 -16.79 -25.60
C GLU A 72 -22.37 -17.11 -24.34
N LYS A 73 -23.02 -17.11 -23.17
CA LYS A 73 -22.39 -17.26 -21.87
C LYS A 73 -21.56 -18.54 -21.79
N GLY A 74 -20.28 -18.40 -21.41
CA GLY A 74 -19.35 -19.52 -21.29
C GLY A 74 -18.68 -19.96 -22.59
N THR A 75 -18.88 -19.21 -23.69
CA THR A 75 -18.22 -19.45 -24.98
C THR A 75 -17.58 -18.17 -25.53
N THR A 76 -16.83 -18.28 -26.61
CA THR A 76 -16.29 -17.15 -27.37
C THR A 76 -17.22 -16.77 -28.54
N ASN A 77 -18.38 -17.43 -28.66
CA ASN A 77 -19.35 -17.17 -29.72
C ASN A 77 -20.14 -15.88 -29.40
N GLY A 78 -19.95 -14.84 -30.18
CA GLY A 78 -20.58 -13.55 -29.94
C GLY A 78 -20.53 -12.64 -31.18
N GLY A 79 -21.24 -11.52 -31.09
CA GLY A 79 -21.26 -10.46 -32.08
C GLY A 79 -21.56 -9.11 -31.44
N ILE A 80 -21.43 -8.07 -32.26
CA ILE A 80 -21.80 -6.70 -31.88
C ILE A 80 -23.05 -6.27 -32.64
N THR A 81 -23.86 -5.37 -32.07
CA THR A 81 -25.03 -4.80 -32.74
C THR A 81 -24.64 -3.80 -33.82
N ASP A 82 -25.41 -3.79 -34.91
CA ASP A 82 -25.29 -2.86 -36.04
C ASP A 82 -25.93 -1.48 -35.77
N LEU A 83 -26.07 -0.66 -36.81
CA LEU A 83 -26.64 0.70 -36.72
C LEU A 83 -28.10 0.71 -36.27
N ASP A 84 -28.85 -0.39 -36.48
CA ASP A 84 -30.24 -0.58 -36.07
C ASP A 84 -30.32 -1.27 -34.68
N GLY A 85 -29.20 -1.47 -34.01
CA GLY A 85 -29.13 -2.17 -32.74
C GLY A 85 -29.35 -3.68 -32.84
N VAL A 86 -29.14 -4.28 -34.01
CA VAL A 86 -29.43 -5.69 -34.29
C VAL A 86 -28.14 -6.50 -34.37
N SER A 87 -28.13 -7.66 -33.70
CA SER A 87 -27.08 -8.66 -33.83
C SER A 87 -27.69 -10.03 -34.19
N LYS A 88 -27.02 -10.77 -35.08
CA LYS A 88 -27.43 -12.12 -35.50
C LYS A 88 -26.35 -13.11 -35.09
N LEU A 89 -26.74 -14.14 -34.34
CA LEU A 89 -25.86 -15.17 -33.83
C LEU A 89 -26.46 -16.56 -34.03
N ASN A 90 -25.60 -17.53 -34.29
CA ASN A 90 -25.97 -18.94 -34.25
C ASN A 90 -25.56 -19.52 -32.91
N VAL A 91 -26.50 -19.94 -32.06
CA VAL A 91 -26.27 -20.42 -30.71
C VAL A 91 -26.96 -21.76 -30.47
N LYS A 92 -26.57 -22.45 -29.43
CA LYS A 92 -27.21 -23.71 -29.01
C LYS A 92 -28.66 -23.42 -28.56
N PRO A 93 -29.61 -24.32 -28.81
CA PRO A 93 -30.97 -24.20 -28.30
C PRO A 93 -30.95 -24.07 -26.77
N GLY A 94 -31.58 -22.98 -26.27
CA GLY A 94 -31.66 -22.72 -24.85
C GLY A 94 -30.40 -22.08 -24.20
N ALA A 95 -29.42 -21.67 -25.02
CA ALA A 95 -28.23 -20.92 -24.53
C ALA A 95 -28.65 -19.61 -23.84
N ILE A 96 -27.84 -19.17 -22.89
CA ILE A 96 -27.98 -17.86 -22.24
C ILE A 96 -27.08 -16.86 -22.98
N LEU A 97 -27.69 -15.78 -23.45
CA LEU A 97 -26.96 -14.66 -24.06
C LEU A 97 -26.69 -13.59 -23.00
N GLN A 98 -25.45 -13.14 -22.94
CA GLN A 98 -25.05 -12.01 -22.15
C GLN A 98 -24.90 -10.79 -23.05
N VAL A 99 -25.73 -9.77 -22.79
CA VAL A 99 -25.76 -8.52 -23.55
C VAL A 99 -25.18 -7.40 -22.67
N SER A 100 -24.13 -6.72 -23.17
CA SER A 100 -23.44 -5.66 -22.43
C SER A 100 -23.08 -4.50 -23.35
N PHE A 101 -23.10 -3.28 -22.78
CA PHE A 101 -22.62 -2.07 -23.43
C PHE A 101 -22.07 -1.10 -22.40
N VAL A 102 -21.13 -0.25 -22.78
CA VAL A 102 -20.52 0.72 -21.87
C VAL A 102 -21.55 1.72 -21.39
N GLY A 103 -21.70 1.85 -20.06
CA GLY A 103 -22.72 2.74 -19.46
C GLY A 103 -24.09 2.10 -19.23
N TYR A 104 -24.22 0.80 -19.46
CA TYR A 104 -25.47 0.06 -19.26
C TYR A 104 -25.25 -1.18 -18.39
N THR A 105 -26.25 -1.55 -17.62
CA THR A 105 -26.26 -2.77 -16.80
C THR A 105 -26.31 -4.01 -17.70
N THR A 106 -25.36 -4.92 -17.56
CA THR A 106 -25.32 -6.19 -18.31
C THR A 106 -26.56 -7.03 -18.03
N GLN A 107 -27.20 -7.55 -19.08
CA GLN A 107 -28.36 -8.43 -18.96
C GLN A 107 -28.06 -9.84 -19.48
N GLU A 108 -28.60 -10.84 -18.79
CA GLU A 108 -28.57 -12.24 -19.21
C GLU A 108 -29.99 -12.68 -19.64
N VAL A 109 -30.12 -13.16 -20.88
CA VAL A 109 -31.39 -13.55 -21.46
C VAL A 109 -31.28 -14.90 -22.15
N LYS A 110 -32.33 -15.72 -22.04
CA LYS A 110 -32.38 -17.02 -22.73
C LYS A 110 -32.65 -16.83 -24.23
N ALA A 111 -31.83 -17.47 -25.06
CA ALA A 111 -31.88 -17.35 -26.49
C ALA A 111 -33.24 -17.82 -27.07
N THR A 112 -33.90 -16.96 -27.85
CA THR A 112 -35.08 -17.22 -28.67
C THR A 112 -34.85 -16.69 -30.09
N SER A 113 -35.56 -17.22 -31.09
CA SER A 113 -35.31 -16.92 -32.51
C SER A 113 -35.31 -15.42 -32.85
N VAL A 114 -36.17 -14.65 -32.21
CA VAL A 114 -36.20 -13.18 -32.29
C VAL A 114 -36.45 -12.65 -30.89
N MET A 115 -35.59 -11.71 -30.45
CA MET A 115 -35.72 -11.13 -29.10
C MET A 115 -35.33 -9.65 -29.07
N LYS A 116 -36.00 -8.91 -28.22
CA LYS A 116 -35.68 -7.52 -27.92
C LYS A 116 -35.14 -7.43 -26.47
N VAL A 117 -33.93 -6.89 -26.29
CA VAL A 117 -33.32 -6.69 -25.02
C VAL A 117 -33.27 -5.19 -24.72
N VAL A 118 -33.83 -4.79 -23.59
CA VAL A 118 -33.80 -3.39 -23.14
C VAL A 118 -32.73 -3.27 -22.09
N LEU A 119 -31.62 -2.61 -22.40
CA LEU A 119 -30.57 -2.32 -21.41
C LEU A 119 -30.98 -1.10 -20.58
N LYS A 120 -30.75 -1.20 -19.26
CA LYS A 120 -30.96 -0.09 -18.35
C LYS A 120 -29.65 0.65 -18.18
N ASP A 121 -29.72 1.99 -18.14
CA ASP A 121 -28.58 2.82 -17.85
C ASP A 121 -27.93 2.36 -16.53
N ASP A 122 -26.63 2.18 -16.53
CA ASP A 122 -25.87 1.88 -15.31
C ASP A 122 -25.68 3.18 -14.53
N THR A 123 -26.71 3.55 -13.77
CA THR A 123 -26.72 4.76 -12.95
C THR A 123 -25.79 4.65 -11.74
N GLU A 124 -25.24 3.47 -11.44
CA GLU A 124 -24.27 3.33 -10.33
C GLU A 124 -22.92 4.02 -10.63
N LEU A 125 -22.56 4.24 -11.90
CA LEU A 125 -21.32 4.94 -12.28
C LEU A 125 -21.40 6.47 -12.14
N LEU A 126 -22.58 7.07 -11.90
CA LEU A 126 -22.76 8.52 -11.86
C LEU A 126 -23.03 9.09 -10.45
N ASP A 127 -23.23 8.27 -9.46
CA ASP A 127 -23.54 8.70 -8.09
C ASP A 127 -22.35 8.59 -7.12
N GLU A 128 -21.14 8.96 -7.56
CA GLU A 128 -20.03 9.14 -6.61
C GLU A 128 -20.39 10.29 -5.66
N VAL A 129 -20.81 9.90 -4.45
CA VAL A 129 -21.14 10.83 -3.38
C VAL A 129 -19.86 11.18 -2.64
N VAL A 130 -19.50 12.45 -2.65
CA VAL A 130 -18.33 12.96 -1.92
C VAL A 130 -18.80 13.66 -0.66
N VAL A 131 -18.18 13.34 0.47
CA VAL A 131 -18.40 14.07 1.71
C VAL A 131 -17.71 15.42 1.59
N VAL A 132 -18.49 16.48 1.71
CA VAL A 132 -18.00 17.86 1.67
C VAL A 132 -18.59 18.59 2.88
N GLY A 133 -17.73 18.99 3.80
CA GLY A 133 -18.17 19.69 5.00
C GLY A 133 -19.01 18.81 5.92
N TYR A 134 -20.14 19.33 6.33
CA TYR A 134 -21.09 18.64 7.23
C TYR A 134 -22.11 17.77 6.48
N GLY A 135 -22.00 17.65 5.15
CA GLY A 135 -22.95 16.91 4.33
C GLY A 135 -22.28 16.07 3.23
N ALA A 136 -23.06 15.15 2.66
CA ALA A 136 -22.67 14.38 1.49
C ALA A 136 -23.34 14.99 0.26
N GLN A 137 -22.58 15.32 -0.78
CA GLN A 137 -23.08 15.85 -2.06
C GLN A 137 -22.59 14.96 -3.21
N LYS A 138 -23.39 14.90 -4.28
CA LYS A 138 -22.96 14.24 -5.50
C LYS A 138 -21.77 15.01 -6.10
N LYS A 139 -20.74 14.29 -6.53
CA LYS A 139 -19.52 14.88 -7.11
C LYS A 139 -19.81 15.84 -8.26
N VAL A 140 -20.84 15.54 -9.06
CA VAL A 140 -21.31 16.39 -10.17
C VAL A 140 -21.79 17.78 -9.71
N ASN A 141 -22.24 17.92 -8.47
CA ASN A 141 -22.76 19.17 -7.92
C ASN A 141 -21.68 20.02 -7.22
N LEU A 142 -20.42 19.54 -7.20
CA LEU A 142 -19.33 20.25 -6.57
C LEU A 142 -18.68 21.22 -7.55
N THR A 143 -18.79 22.51 -7.27
CA THR A 143 -18.15 23.58 -8.07
C THR A 143 -16.67 23.76 -7.78
N GLY A 144 -16.17 23.17 -6.69
CA GLY A 144 -14.76 23.25 -6.25
C GLY A 144 -13.91 22.08 -6.70
N ALA A 145 -12.56 22.25 -6.72
CA ALA A 145 -11.60 21.20 -7.04
C ALA A 145 -11.48 20.20 -5.89
N VAL A 146 -12.40 19.24 -5.85
CA VAL A 146 -12.41 18.14 -4.90
C VAL A 146 -11.90 16.86 -5.59
N ALA A 147 -10.91 16.20 -4.97
CA ALA A 147 -10.49 14.86 -5.39
C ALA A 147 -10.92 13.85 -4.33
N SER A 148 -11.59 12.81 -4.75
CA SER A 148 -11.95 11.66 -3.91
C SER A 148 -11.09 10.46 -4.26
N VAL A 149 -10.64 9.73 -3.26
CA VAL A 149 -9.90 8.47 -3.39
C VAL A 149 -10.69 7.39 -2.70
N ASP A 150 -11.06 6.38 -3.46
CA ASP A 150 -11.56 5.13 -2.91
C ASP A 150 -10.37 4.33 -2.36
N VAL A 151 -10.31 4.29 -1.05
CA VAL A 151 -9.19 3.68 -0.32
C VAL A 151 -9.18 2.18 -0.54
N ASN A 152 -10.34 1.53 -0.67
CA ASN A 152 -10.41 0.10 -0.89
C ASN A 152 -9.71 -0.30 -2.19
N LYS A 153 -9.95 0.42 -3.29
CA LYS A 153 -9.27 0.15 -4.57
C LYS A 153 -7.76 0.40 -4.55
N THR A 154 -7.32 1.32 -3.69
CA THR A 154 -5.91 1.72 -3.62
C THR A 154 -5.11 0.81 -2.66
N ILE A 155 -5.75 0.33 -1.60
CA ILE A 155 -5.12 -0.43 -0.50
C ILE A 155 -5.26 -1.94 -0.66
N ASP A 156 -6.34 -2.45 -1.27
CA ASP A 156 -6.66 -3.90 -1.35
C ASP A 156 -5.53 -4.78 -1.89
N SER A 157 -4.56 -4.22 -2.60
CA SER A 157 -3.42 -4.95 -3.17
C SER A 157 -2.11 -4.79 -2.39
N ARG A 158 -2.07 -3.97 -1.32
CA ARG A 158 -0.81 -3.64 -0.63
C ARG A 158 -0.99 -3.67 0.90
N PRO A 159 -0.09 -4.30 1.65
CA PRO A 159 -0.09 -4.24 3.12
C PRO A 159 0.39 -2.86 3.58
N ILE A 160 -0.52 -1.88 3.59
CA ILE A 160 -0.22 -0.50 3.94
C ILE A 160 -0.57 -0.29 5.42
N THR A 161 0.41 0.09 6.22
CA THR A 161 0.24 0.40 7.64
C THR A 161 0.09 1.89 7.91
N ASP A 162 0.47 2.72 6.92
CA ASP A 162 0.42 4.18 6.96
C ASP A 162 -0.36 4.71 5.75
N ILE A 163 -1.47 5.35 6.03
CA ILE A 163 -2.34 5.92 4.99
C ILE A 163 -1.66 7.03 4.18
N GLY A 164 -0.71 7.76 4.79
CA GLY A 164 0.08 8.77 4.08
C GLY A 164 0.83 8.17 2.90
N ARG A 165 1.43 6.99 3.09
CA ARG A 165 2.12 6.27 2.01
C ARG A 165 1.17 5.75 0.95
N ALA A 166 -0.05 5.37 1.33
CA ALA A 166 -1.08 4.95 0.38
C ALA A 166 -1.53 6.06 -0.55
N LEU A 167 -1.60 7.27 -0.03
CA LEU A 167 -2.05 8.46 -0.77
C LEU A 167 -0.95 9.09 -1.64
N GLN A 168 0.30 8.71 -1.45
CA GLN A 168 1.42 9.25 -2.21
C GLN A 168 1.25 8.94 -3.70
N GLY A 169 1.11 9.99 -4.53
CA GLY A 169 0.88 9.86 -5.96
C GLY A 169 -0.56 9.49 -6.38
N ALA A 170 -1.46 9.20 -5.42
CA ALA A 170 -2.85 8.85 -5.72
C ALA A 170 -3.72 10.07 -6.09
N VAL A 171 -3.36 11.25 -5.60
CA VAL A 171 -4.13 12.48 -5.78
C VAL A 171 -3.28 13.56 -6.44
N PRO A 172 -3.65 14.07 -7.62
CA PRO A 172 -2.95 15.20 -8.22
C PRO A 172 -2.99 16.44 -7.32
N GLY A 173 -1.82 17.05 -7.06
CA GLY A 173 -1.68 18.23 -6.20
C GLY A 173 -1.63 17.93 -4.69
N LEU A 174 -1.64 16.67 -4.29
CA LEU A 174 -1.33 16.24 -2.93
C LEU A 174 0.11 15.70 -2.91
N THR A 175 0.97 16.36 -2.14
CA THR A 175 2.37 15.93 -1.94
C THR A 175 2.52 15.40 -0.52
N ILE A 176 2.99 14.17 -0.40
CA ILE A 176 3.26 13.53 0.88
C ILE A 176 4.72 13.11 0.88
N THR A 177 5.47 13.61 1.86
CA THR A 177 6.89 13.30 2.02
C THR A 177 7.16 12.76 3.41
N THR A 178 7.93 11.69 3.48
CA THR A 178 8.44 11.14 4.74
C THR A 178 9.92 11.51 4.82
N ASN A 179 10.25 12.45 5.69
CA ASN A 179 11.60 13.03 5.77
C ASN A 179 12.56 12.19 6.61
N SER A 180 12.06 11.25 7.41
CA SER A 180 12.87 10.38 8.25
C SER A 180 12.51 8.91 8.01
N GLY A 181 13.47 8.02 8.26
CA GLY A 181 13.21 6.57 8.34
C GLY A 181 12.59 6.13 9.66
N GLU A 182 12.21 7.08 10.48
CA GLU A 182 11.67 6.89 11.82
C GLU A 182 10.32 6.18 11.78
N ILE A 183 10.16 5.15 12.62
CA ILE A 183 8.92 4.37 12.66
C ILE A 183 7.83 5.20 13.33
N GLY A 184 6.62 5.20 12.73
CA GLY A 184 5.50 5.97 13.25
C GLY A 184 5.70 7.49 13.15
N GLY A 185 6.73 7.95 12.41
CA GLY A 185 6.93 9.36 12.13
C GLY A 185 5.84 9.93 11.25
N ALA A 186 5.32 11.10 11.61
CA ALA A 186 4.29 11.80 10.85
C ALA A 186 4.81 12.20 9.46
N PRO A 187 4.09 11.89 8.37
CA PRO A 187 4.44 12.38 7.05
C PRO A 187 4.14 13.89 6.94
N THR A 188 4.97 14.59 6.20
CA THR A 188 4.67 15.98 5.83
C THR A 188 3.69 15.99 4.66
N ILE A 189 2.51 16.57 4.86
CA ILE A 189 1.46 16.65 3.86
C ILE A 189 1.34 18.10 3.37
N LYS A 190 1.33 18.28 2.04
CA LYS A 190 1.12 19.58 1.39
C LYS A 190 0.11 19.45 0.27
N ILE A 191 -0.81 20.42 0.18
CA ILE A 191 -1.78 20.50 -0.90
C ILE A 191 -1.43 21.70 -1.78
N ARG A 192 -1.27 21.47 -3.11
CA ARG A 192 -0.84 22.45 -4.11
C ARG A 192 0.49 23.14 -3.78
N GLY A 193 1.40 22.45 -3.11
CA GLY A 193 2.72 22.94 -2.75
C GLY A 193 2.77 23.72 -1.44
N SER A 194 3.83 24.49 -1.24
CA SER A 194 4.01 25.32 -0.05
C SER A 194 3.39 26.70 -0.31
N ILE A 195 2.18 26.92 0.20
CA ILE A 195 1.53 28.22 0.19
C ILE A 195 1.61 28.73 1.63
N GLY A 196 2.32 29.81 1.87
CA GLY A 196 2.38 30.41 3.20
C GLY A 196 3.69 31.09 3.53
N SER A 197 3.78 31.63 4.74
CA SER A 197 4.97 32.29 5.26
C SER A 197 6.14 31.31 5.37
N PRO A 198 7.37 31.70 5.09
CA PRO A 198 8.58 30.87 5.29
C PRO A 198 8.72 30.31 6.71
N ASN A 199 8.11 31.00 7.69
CA ASN A 199 8.15 30.64 9.11
C ASN A 199 6.81 30.09 9.64
N GLY A 200 5.81 29.82 8.77
CA GLY A 200 4.48 29.35 9.17
C GLY A 200 4.26 27.87 8.85
N ASP A 201 3.55 27.19 9.72
CA ASP A 201 3.06 25.83 9.48
C ASP A 201 2.01 25.85 8.33
N SER A 202 2.39 25.35 7.16
CA SER A 202 1.50 25.20 6.01
C SER A 202 0.86 23.81 5.95
N LYS A 203 0.45 23.28 7.10
CA LYS A 203 -0.19 21.96 7.21
C LYS A 203 -1.66 22.04 6.82
N PRO A 204 -2.17 21.12 6.00
CA PRO A 204 -3.60 21.03 5.74
C PRO A 204 -4.36 20.61 7.00
N LEU A 205 -5.62 21.01 7.11
CA LEU A 205 -6.53 20.55 8.15
C LEU A 205 -6.91 19.07 7.86
N ILE A 206 -6.70 18.19 8.82
CA ILE A 206 -7.05 16.77 8.69
C ILE A 206 -8.24 16.48 9.60
N LEU A 207 -9.32 15.98 9.01
CA LEU A 207 -10.54 15.64 9.71
C LEU A 207 -10.89 14.17 9.49
N VAL A 208 -11.17 13.44 10.58
CA VAL A 208 -11.70 12.08 10.56
C VAL A 208 -13.13 12.14 11.10
N ASP A 209 -14.11 11.85 10.27
CA ASP A 209 -15.54 11.97 10.58
C ASP A 209 -15.90 13.31 11.23
N ASN A 210 -15.34 14.41 10.70
CA ASN A 210 -15.45 15.80 11.17
C ASN A 210 -14.71 16.11 12.49
N VAL A 211 -13.94 15.20 13.06
CA VAL A 211 -13.06 15.45 14.20
C VAL A 211 -11.65 15.71 13.71
N GLU A 212 -11.05 16.80 14.20
CA GLU A 212 -9.67 17.11 13.85
C GLU A 212 -8.68 16.15 14.45
N VAL A 213 -7.74 15.69 13.63
CA VAL A 213 -6.59 14.88 14.05
C VAL A 213 -5.30 15.59 13.65
N THR A 214 -4.29 15.47 14.48
CA THR A 214 -3.00 16.12 14.25
C THR A 214 -2.14 15.40 13.23
N ASP A 215 -2.36 14.08 13.06
CA ASP A 215 -1.54 13.21 12.21
C ASP A 215 -2.39 12.12 11.56
N ILE A 216 -2.23 12.00 10.24
CA ILE A 216 -2.92 10.97 9.46
C ILE A 216 -2.43 9.54 9.78
N SER A 217 -1.20 9.38 10.28
CA SER A 217 -0.62 8.08 10.63
C SER A 217 -1.33 7.41 11.82
N MET A 218 -2.09 8.19 12.60
CA MET A 218 -2.91 7.67 13.71
C MET A 218 -4.10 6.85 13.22
N VAL A 219 -4.57 7.09 12.01
CA VAL A 219 -5.76 6.43 11.46
C VAL A 219 -5.40 5.05 10.91
N ASN A 220 -6.22 4.06 11.23
CA ASN A 220 -6.05 2.73 10.64
C ASN A 220 -6.59 2.72 9.20
N PRO A 221 -5.77 2.37 8.20
CA PRO A 221 -6.19 2.32 6.80
C PRO A 221 -7.40 1.41 6.57
N ASP A 222 -7.51 0.30 7.30
CA ASP A 222 -8.60 -0.68 7.18
C ASP A 222 -9.98 -0.11 7.59
N ASP A 223 -10.01 0.95 8.40
CA ASP A 223 -11.23 1.58 8.88
C ASP A 223 -11.74 2.67 7.94
N ILE A 224 -10.97 3.05 6.91
CA ILE A 224 -11.31 4.14 6.01
C ILE A 224 -12.22 3.66 4.88
N GLU A 225 -13.29 4.40 4.62
CA GLU A 225 -14.18 4.22 3.47
C GLU A 225 -13.69 5.06 2.27
N SER A 226 -13.47 6.35 2.51
CA SER A 226 -13.05 7.29 1.47
C SER A 226 -12.24 8.45 2.04
N ILE A 227 -11.44 9.06 1.17
CA ILE A 227 -10.67 10.27 1.48
C ILE A 227 -11.00 11.31 0.44
N SER A 228 -11.45 12.48 0.90
CA SER A 228 -11.71 13.64 0.05
C SER A 228 -10.70 14.74 0.33
N VAL A 229 -10.09 15.28 -0.72
CA VAL A 229 -9.10 16.35 -0.64
C VAL A 229 -9.68 17.62 -1.21
N LEU A 230 -9.93 18.61 -0.35
CA LEU A 230 -10.41 19.95 -0.73
C LEU A 230 -9.19 20.81 -1.02
N LYS A 231 -8.99 21.15 -2.30
CA LYS A 231 -7.74 21.77 -2.77
C LYS A 231 -7.83 23.29 -2.95
N ASP A 232 -9.03 23.85 -2.97
CA ASP A 232 -9.24 25.26 -3.19
C ASP A 232 -10.01 25.95 -2.06
N ALA A 233 -9.91 27.26 -2.00
CA ALA A 233 -10.55 28.05 -0.97
C ALA A 233 -12.09 27.99 -1.03
N ALA A 234 -12.67 27.76 -2.22
CA ALA A 234 -14.12 27.68 -2.36
C ALA A 234 -14.67 26.42 -1.67
N SER A 235 -14.04 25.25 -1.92
CA SER A 235 -14.43 24.00 -1.29
C SER A 235 -14.07 23.94 0.20
N ALA A 236 -13.00 24.64 0.64
CA ALA A 236 -12.53 24.67 2.02
C ALA A 236 -13.16 25.82 2.86
N SER A 237 -13.97 26.69 2.26
CA SER A 237 -14.47 27.94 2.90
C SER A 237 -15.26 27.71 4.19
N ILE A 238 -15.98 26.60 4.31
CA ILE A 238 -16.75 26.26 5.51
C ILE A 238 -15.88 26.01 6.74
N TYR A 239 -14.58 25.73 6.55
CA TYR A 239 -13.59 25.54 7.62
C TYR A 239 -12.86 26.84 7.98
N GLY A 240 -13.20 27.94 7.31
CA GLY A 240 -12.64 29.27 7.56
C GLY A 240 -11.11 29.30 7.39
N ALA A 241 -10.44 30.08 8.25
CA ALA A 241 -8.98 30.22 8.21
C ALA A 241 -8.19 28.91 8.37
N ARG A 242 -8.76 27.93 9.06
CA ARG A 242 -8.13 26.59 9.26
C ARG A 242 -8.03 25.79 7.98
N GLY A 243 -8.92 26.04 7.00
CA GLY A 243 -8.90 25.42 5.69
C GLY A 243 -7.99 26.10 4.66
N ALA A 244 -7.24 27.15 5.05
CA ALA A 244 -6.44 27.95 4.12
C ALA A 244 -5.38 27.16 3.33
N PHE A 245 -4.82 26.12 3.95
CA PHE A 245 -3.82 25.23 3.32
C PHE A 245 -4.43 23.96 2.73
N GLY A 246 -5.76 23.94 2.55
CA GLY A 246 -6.53 22.79 2.12
C GLY A 246 -7.02 21.91 3.27
N VAL A 247 -7.94 21.01 2.95
CA VAL A 247 -8.56 20.12 3.94
C VAL A 247 -8.53 18.69 3.43
N LEU A 248 -8.14 17.76 4.30
CA LEU A 248 -8.20 16.34 4.09
C LEU A 248 -9.34 15.76 4.92
N LEU A 249 -10.39 15.30 4.26
CA LEU A 249 -11.55 14.69 4.90
C LEU A 249 -11.44 13.18 4.79
N ILE A 250 -11.36 12.50 5.92
CA ILE A 250 -11.32 11.04 6.02
C ILE A 250 -12.67 10.58 6.55
N THR A 251 -13.34 9.73 5.78
CA THR A 251 -14.60 9.11 6.19
C THR A 251 -14.34 7.67 6.55
N THR A 252 -14.74 7.28 7.75
CA THR A 252 -14.60 5.89 8.20
C THR A 252 -15.79 5.03 7.78
N LYS A 253 -15.58 3.71 7.73
CA LYS A 253 -16.60 2.70 7.39
C LYS A 253 -17.69 2.65 8.46
N SER A 254 -18.61 3.62 8.44
CA SER A 254 -19.68 3.72 9.43
C SER A 254 -21.07 3.31 8.91
N ARG A 255 -21.21 3.08 7.60
CA ARG A 255 -22.51 2.91 6.95
C ARG A 255 -22.69 1.52 6.36
N SER A 256 -22.67 0.51 7.16
CA SER A 256 -23.23 -0.75 6.68
C SER A 256 -24.76 -0.71 6.84
N LYS A 257 -25.50 -0.65 5.73
CA LYS A 257 -26.95 -0.90 5.71
C LYS A 257 -27.25 -2.40 5.90
N HIS A 258 -26.31 -3.16 6.43
CA HIS A 258 -26.47 -4.58 6.60
C HIS A 258 -27.34 -4.84 7.84
N GLU A 259 -28.49 -5.42 7.62
CA GLU A 259 -29.39 -5.92 8.67
C GLU A 259 -28.80 -7.11 9.43
N ARG A 260 -27.69 -7.68 8.95
CA ARG A 260 -27.04 -8.86 9.54
C ARG A 260 -25.71 -8.49 10.17
N LEU A 261 -25.43 -9.13 11.30
CA LEU A 261 -24.13 -9.04 11.95
C LEU A 261 -23.03 -9.54 11.00
N SER A 262 -22.03 -8.71 10.77
CA SER A 262 -20.83 -9.04 10.02
C SER A 262 -19.60 -8.83 10.89
N VAL A 263 -18.78 -9.86 11.03
CA VAL A 263 -17.50 -9.80 11.74
C VAL A 263 -16.40 -10.08 10.74
N LYS A 264 -15.51 -9.12 10.57
CA LYS A 264 -14.34 -9.23 9.68
C LYS A 264 -13.07 -9.09 10.51
N TYR A 265 -12.23 -10.11 10.47
CA TYR A 265 -10.87 -10.04 11.00
C TYR A 265 -9.87 -10.11 9.87
N THR A 266 -8.96 -9.14 9.85
CA THR A 266 -7.87 -9.07 8.87
C THR A 266 -6.55 -9.04 9.63
N ASN A 267 -5.58 -9.82 9.18
CA ASN A 267 -4.22 -9.75 9.69
C ASN A 267 -3.22 -9.62 8.54
N ASN A 268 -2.09 -9.01 8.84
CA ASN A 268 -0.97 -8.91 7.93
C ASN A 268 0.33 -9.05 8.70
N PHE A 269 1.17 -9.98 8.24
CA PHE A 269 2.54 -10.15 8.71
C PHE A 269 3.49 -9.78 7.58
N ALA A 270 4.41 -8.89 7.84
CA ALA A 270 5.39 -8.42 6.87
C ALA A 270 6.77 -8.30 7.50
N TRP A 271 7.78 -8.39 6.65
CA TRP A 271 9.17 -8.12 7.01
C TRP A 271 9.67 -6.99 6.14
N ARG A 272 10.24 -5.99 6.75
CA ARG A 272 10.82 -4.85 6.06
C ARG A 272 12.32 -5.04 5.94
N THR A 273 12.84 -4.69 4.77
CA THR A 273 14.29 -4.69 4.49
C THR A 273 14.72 -3.32 4.00
N PRO A 274 15.96 -2.90 4.21
CA PRO A 274 16.48 -1.70 3.57
C PRO A 274 16.42 -1.85 2.05
N THR A 275 15.85 -0.89 1.35
CA THR A 275 15.77 -0.92 -0.12
C THR A 275 17.15 -0.76 -0.76
N LYS A 276 17.97 0.12 -0.17
CA LYS A 276 19.33 0.38 -0.58
C LYS A 276 20.10 0.96 0.62
N THR A 277 21.20 0.33 0.97
CA THR A 277 22.21 0.92 1.86
C THR A 277 23.26 1.59 0.99
N PRO A 278 23.72 2.81 1.31
CA PRO A 278 24.86 3.40 0.63
C PRO A 278 26.08 2.50 0.74
N GLU A 279 26.89 2.45 -0.34
CA GLU A 279 28.19 1.80 -0.22
C GLU A 279 29.08 2.60 0.71
N GLN A 280 29.60 1.94 1.75
CA GLN A 280 30.53 2.54 2.66
C GLN A 280 31.93 2.50 2.04
N LEU A 281 32.58 3.66 2.00
CA LEU A 281 33.99 3.72 1.61
C LEU A 281 34.82 2.94 2.63
N PRO A 282 35.86 2.21 2.19
CA PRO A 282 36.87 1.67 3.09
C PRO A 282 37.41 2.76 4.04
N GLY A 283 37.60 2.42 5.32
CA GLY A 283 37.99 3.45 6.31
C GLY A 283 39.29 4.17 5.99
N TRP A 284 40.22 3.50 5.30
CA TRP A 284 41.46 4.14 4.86
C TRP A 284 41.22 5.21 3.81
N GLN A 285 40.25 5.00 2.89
CA GLN A 285 39.90 6.03 1.88
C GLN A 285 39.23 7.24 2.51
N GLN A 286 38.34 7.01 3.48
CA GLN A 286 37.71 8.09 4.22
C GLN A 286 38.77 8.88 5.03
N ALA A 287 39.71 8.18 5.67
CA ALA A 287 40.82 8.78 6.42
C ALA A 287 41.74 9.59 5.50
N ASP A 288 42.07 9.07 4.31
CA ASP A 288 42.89 9.78 3.33
C ASP A 288 42.18 11.05 2.81
N ILE A 289 40.90 10.97 2.42
CA ILE A 289 40.13 12.14 1.97
C ILE A 289 40.13 13.24 3.04
N ASN A 290 39.90 12.88 4.30
CA ASN A 290 39.92 13.83 5.42
C ASN A 290 41.32 14.44 5.60
N LEU A 291 42.36 13.63 5.51
CA LEU A 291 43.73 14.09 5.62
C LEU A 291 44.10 15.06 4.49
N GLN A 292 43.78 14.71 3.25
CA GLN A 292 44.01 15.61 2.10
C GLN A 292 43.21 16.91 2.24
N GLY A 293 41.97 16.84 2.75
CA GLY A 293 41.15 18.02 3.06
C GLY A 293 41.85 18.98 4.02
N VAL A 294 42.44 18.46 5.10
CA VAL A 294 43.21 19.27 6.09
C VAL A 294 44.51 19.82 5.50
N ILE A 295 45.26 19.01 4.76
CA ILE A 295 46.48 19.44 4.09
C ILE A 295 46.17 20.61 3.12
N ASN A 296 45.13 20.50 2.32
CA ASN A 296 44.73 21.54 1.38
C ASN A 296 44.25 22.82 2.10
N GLN A 297 43.42 22.66 3.15
CA GLN A 297 42.93 23.80 3.94
C GLN A 297 44.07 24.56 4.64
N THR A 298 45.06 23.84 5.16
CA THR A 298 46.20 24.43 5.86
C THR A 298 47.39 24.78 4.96
N LYS A 299 47.22 24.60 3.63
CA LYS A 299 48.30 24.81 2.65
C LYS A 299 49.56 24.04 2.99
N GLY A 300 49.42 22.83 3.52
CA GLY A 300 50.53 21.95 3.90
C GLY A 300 51.17 22.23 5.26
N SER A 301 50.69 23.22 6.02
CA SER A 301 51.24 23.50 7.35
C SER A 301 50.88 22.44 8.39
N THR A 302 49.80 21.68 8.15
CA THR A 302 49.36 20.58 9.02
C THR A 302 49.14 19.32 8.15
N ALA A 303 49.83 18.24 8.54
CA ALA A 303 49.78 16.94 7.87
C ALA A 303 49.09 15.85 8.71
N PHE A 304 48.14 16.23 9.53
CA PHE A 304 47.33 15.32 10.35
C PHE A 304 46.02 15.98 10.75
N TYR A 305 45.04 15.16 11.14
CA TYR A 305 43.80 15.62 11.79
C TYR A 305 43.50 14.80 13.04
N ASN A 306 42.76 15.38 13.95
CA ASN A 306 42.37 14.72 15.20
C ASN A 306 40.91 14.20 15.04
N VAL A 307 40.70 12.99 15.56
CA VAL A 307 39.35 12.41 15.74
C VAL A 307 39.03 12.38 17.25
N VAL A 308 37.84 11.90 17.58
CA VAL A 308 37.36 11.79 18.96
C VAL A 308 38.41 11.09 19.84
N GLY A 309 38.70 11.67 21.03
CA GLY A 309 39.67 11.13 21.95
C GLY A 309 41.13 11.55 21.67
N ASN A 310 41.37 12.67 20.97
CA ASN A 310 42.68 13.19 20.60
C ASN A 310 43.53 12.24 19.75
N MET A 311 42.90 11.31 19.05
CA MET A 311 43.60 10.42 18.13
C MET A 311 44.07 11.21 16.90
N ARG A 312 45.37 11.16 16.64
CA ARG A 312 46.00 11.85 15.51
C ARG A 312 46.12 10.93 14.31
N VAL A 313 45.42 11.25 13.22
CA VAL A 313 45.50 10.52 11.96
C VAL A 313 46.43 11.25 11.00
N ASP A 314 47.45 10.56 10.54
CA ASP A 314 48.44 11.04 9.56
C ASP A 314 48.60 10.03 8.42
N ALA A 315 49.47 10.33 7.44
CA ALA A 315 49.70 9.48 6.30
C ALA A 315 50.16 8.05 6.64
N THR A 316 50.96 7.92 7.73
CA THR A 316 51.45 6.61 8.20
C THR A 316 50.29 5.76 8.70
N HIS A 317 49.34 6.38 9.40
CA HIS A 317 48.16 5.72 9.89
C HIS A 317 47.24 5.28 8.78
N VAL A 318 46.99 6.17 7.78
CA VAL A 318 46.23 5.84 6.59
C VAL A 318 46.84 4.65 5.85
N GLN A 319 48.18 4.62 5.72
CA GLN A 319 48.87 3.49 5.07
C GLN A 319 48.67 2.16 5.81
N LYS A 320 48.75 2.16 7.16
CA LYS A 320 48.44 0.95 7.94
C LYS A 320 47.00 0.47 7.77
N MET A 321 46.03 1.38 7.74
CA MET A 321 44.63 1.05 7.47
C MET A 321 44.46 0.44 6.06
N LYS A 322 45.18 0.96 5.09
CA LYS A 322 45.18 0.44 3.72
C LYS A 322 45.79 -0.95 3.65
N ASP A 323 46.97 -1.17 4.27
CA ASP A 323 47.64 -2.48 4.29
C ASP A 323 46.76 -3.54 4.97
N TYR A 324 46.05 -3.16 6.05
CA TYR A 324 45.07 -4.01 6.70
C TYR A 324 43.92 -4.35 5.73
N TRP A 325 43.37 -3.33 5.07
CA TRP A 325 42.24 -3.50 4.14
C TRP A 325 42.61 -4.41 2.96
N ASP A 326 43.78 -4.21 2.36
CA ASP A 326 44.27 -5.00 1.24
C ASP A 326 44.47 -6.48 1.65
N LYS A 327 44.80 -6.75 2.91
CA LYS A 327 45.03 -8.08 3.44
C LYS A 327 43.76 -8.78 3.97
N TYR A 328 42.89 -8.04 4.62
CA TYR A 328 41.82 -8.62 5.43
C TYR A 328 40.40 -8.07 5.10
N GLY A 329 40.28 -7.01 4.32
CA GLY A 329 39.00 -6.33 4.07
C GLY A 329 38.41 -5.77 5.38
N TYR A 330 37.16 -6.07 5.67
CA TYR A 330 36.53 -5.72 6.95
C TYR A 330 37.02 -6.57 8.14
N GLY A 331 37.81 -7.61 7.90
CA GLY A 331 38.32 -8.49 8.93
C GLY A 331 37.24 -9.39 9.56
N ASP A 332 36.21 -9.74 8.79
CA ASP A 332 35.06 -10.55 9.23
C ASP A 332 35.47 -11.91 9.78
N GLN A 333 36.59 -12.47 9.30
CA GLN A 333 37.16 -13.73 9.77
C GLN A 333 37.57 -13.70 11.27
N PHE A 334 37.79 -12.51 11.84
CA PHE A 334 38.15 -12.33 13.23
C PHE A 334 36.94 -12.06 14.15
N GLY A 335 35.72 -12.04 13.60
CA GLY A 335 34.51 -11.72 14.35
C GLY A 335 34.60 -10.32 14.99
N ARG A 336 34.10 -10.19 16.21
CA ARG A 336 34.14 -8.92 16.98
C ARG A 336 35.36 -8.76 17.87
N GLU A 337 36.21 -9.78 17.94
CA GLU A 337 37.45 -9.72 18.74
C GLU A 337 38.49 -8.81 18.06
N MET A 338 39.06 -7.93 18.84
CA MET A 338 40.08 -6.98 18.40
C MET A 338 41.38 -7.29 19.03
N GLU A 339 42.46 -7.30 18.25
CA GLU A 339 43.83 -7.61 18.69
C GLU A 339 44.74 -6.41 18.55
N LEU A 340 45.50 -6.12 19.62
CA LEU A 340 46.50 -5.05 19.62
C LEU A 340 47.58 -5.34 18.56
N GLY A 341 47.92 -4.33 17.77
CA GLY A 341 48.91 -4.43 16.69
C GLY A 341 48.33 -4.91 15.36
N ARG A 342 47.18 -5.62 15.38
CA ARG A 342 46.44 -6.02 14.17
C ARG A 342 45.31 -5.04 13.89
N ASP A 343 44.35 -4.91 14.80
CA ASP A 343 43.10 -4.17 14.59
C ASP A 343 43.17 -2.74 15.14
N PHE A 344 44.00 -2.51 16.14
CA PHE A 344 44.23 -1.21 16.76
C PHE A 344 45.65 -1.13 17.37
N GLU A 345 46.11 0.08 17.59
CA GLU A 345 47.36 0.37 18.29
C GLU A 345 47.19 1.54 19.24
N PHE A 346 48.09 1.66 20.24
CA PHE A 346 48.20 2.84 21.10
C PHE A 346 49.32 3.73 20.60
N ARG A 347 49.01 5.01 20.39
CA ARG A 347 49.96 6.01 19.91
C ARG A 347 49.57 7.38 20.45
N ASP A 348 50.50 8.19 20.83
CA ASP A 348 50.31 9.59 21.28
C ASP A 348 49.24 9.74 22.39
N GLY A 349 49.06 8.73 23.24
CA GLY A 349 48.08 8.72 24.33
C GLY A 349 46.65 8.37 23.90
N GLY A 350 46.44 8.00 22.65
CA GLY A 350 45.14 7.57 22.10
C GLY A 350 45.16 6.16 21.56
N MET A 351 43.96 5.59 21.33
CA MET A 351 43.74 4.32 20.64
C MET A 351 43.43 4.59 19.18
N PHE A 352 44.22 4.01 18.26
CA PHE A 352 44.05 4.12 16.83
C PHE A 352 43.46 2.83 16.29
N PHE A 353 42.31 2.93 15.61
CA PHE A 353 41.70 1.82 14.95
C PHE A 353 42.23 1.67 13.53
N ILE A 354 42.84 0.54 13.24
CA ILE A 354 43.38 0.16 11.95
C ILE A 354 42.28 -0.53 11.14
N ARG A 355 41.52 -1.40 11.80
CA ARG A 355 40.41 -2.14 11.23
C ARG A 355 39.23 -1.23 10.98
N THR A 356 38.62 -1.39 9.79
CA THR A 356 37.34 -0.76 9.43
C THR A 356 36.19 -1.72 9.60
N TRP A 357 35.09 -1.25 10.18
CA TRP A 357 33.85 -2.01 10.34
C TRP A 357 32.86 -1.64 9.25
N ASP A 358 32.07 -2.61 8.78
CA ASP A 358 30.85 -2.32 8.02
C ASP A 358 29.77 -1.86 8.99
N TRP A 359 29.65 -0.54 9.17
CA TRP A 359 28.70 0.04 10.10
C TRP A 359 27.25 -0.25 9.74
N TYR A 360 26.92 -0.44 8.44
CA TYR A 360 25.59 -0.82 8.04
C TYR A 360 25.27 -2.23 8.47
N ASP A 361 26.19 -3.16 8.33
CA ASP A 361 26.01 -4.53 8.79
C ASP A 361 25.96 -4.61 10.32
N GLU A 362 26.71 -3.76 11.03
CA GLU A 362 26.72 -3.73 12.49
C GLU A 362 25.46 -3.11 13.10
N TYR A 363 24.91 -2.04 12.49
CA TYR A 363 23.82 -1.27 13.09
C TYR A 363 22.46 -1.52 12.50
N ILE A 364 22.37 -2.01 11.25
CA ILE A 364 21.10 -2.18 10.55
C ILE A 364 20.75 -3.65 10.43
N LYS A 365 19.51 -4.00 10.78
CA LYS A 365 18.96 -5.34 10.59
C LYS A 365 18.72 -5.59 9.10
N ASP A 366 18.96 -6.82 8.64
CA ASP A 366 18.59 -7.24 7.29
C ASP A 366 17.09 -7.15 7.10
N TRP A 367 16.33 -7.42 8.15
CA TRP A 367 14.88 -7.35 8.17
C TRP A 367 14.32 -7.09 9.56
N ALA A 368 13.19 -6.39 9.59
CA ALA A 368 12.45 -6.08 10.81
C ALA A 368 10.99 -6.53 10.66
N PRO A 369 10.44 -7.28 11.63
CA PRO A 369 9.08 -7.78 11.57
C PRO A 369 8.07 -6.66 11.79
N GLN A 370 6.91 -6.85 11.18
CA GLN A 370 5.74 -6.00 11.31
C GLN A 370 4.49 -6.87 11.33
N GLN A 371 3.55 -6.55 12.20
CA GLN A 371 2.24 -7.21 12.24
C GLN A 371 1.13 -6.19 12.40
N ASN A 372 0.06 -6.38 11.66
CA ASN A 372 -1.14 -5.57 11.71
C ASN A 372 -2.36 -6.48 11.88
N HIS A 373 -3.21 -6.17 12.86
CA HIS A 373 -4.45 -6.88 13.14
C HIS A 373 -5.59 -5.89 13.17
N SER A 374 -6.66 -6.17 12.44
CA SER A 374 -7.86 -5.34 12.36
C SER A 374 -9.09 -6.21 12.53
N LEU A 375 -9.95 -5.85 13.48
CA LEU A 375 -11.24 -6.48 13.74
C LEU A 375 -12.33 -5.45 13.53
N SER A 376 -13.27 -5.75 12.63
CA SER A 376 -14.42 -4.91 12.36
C SER A 376 -15.72 -5.70 12.59
N ILE A 377 -16.61 -5.14 13.40
CA ILE A 377 -17.92 -5.70 13.72
C ILE A 377 -18.98 -4.71 13.30
N ASN A 378 -19.77 -5.08 12.32
CA ASN A 378 -20.82 -4.24 11.74
C ASN A 378 -22.16 -4.93 11.91
N GLY A 379 -23.21 -4.16 12.21
CA GLY A 379 -24.56 -4.71 12.30
C GLY A 379 -25.62 -3.63 12.41
N GLY A 380 -26.88 -4.04 12.34
CA GLY A 380 -28.00 -3.12 12.45
C GLY A 380 -29.35 -3.80 12.23
N ASN A 381 -30.40 -2.99 12.29
CA ASN A 381 -31.79 -3.43 12.10
C ASN A 381 -32.57 -2.53 11.12
N GLY A 382 -31.87 -1.91 10.16
CA GLY A 382 -32.45 -0.95 9.21
C GLY A 382 -32.65 0.46 9.75
N LYS A 383 -32.99 0.63 11.04
CA LYS A 383 -33.13 1.94 11.73
C LYS A 383 -31.87 2.32 12.51
N THR A 384 -31.23 1.34 13.13
CA THR A 384 -30.03 1.57 13.95
C THR A 384 -28.92 0.71 13.41
N ASN A 385 -27.80 1.34 13.05
CA ASN A 385 -26.60 0.68 12.57
C ASN A 385 -25.42 1.04 13.47
N TYR A 386 -24.58 0.04 13.72
CA TYR A 386 -23.34 0.23 14.48
C TYR A 386 -22.14 -0.35 13.76
N ASN A 387 -21.00 0.25 14.02
CA ASN A 387 -19.69 -0.24 13.60
C ASN A 387 -18.72 -0.16 14.78
N ILE A 388 -18.03 -1.24 15.05
CA ILE A 388 -16.95 -1.31 16.04
C ILE A 388 -15.72 -1.79 15.28
N ALA A 389 -14.67 -0.97 15.25
CA ALA A 389 -13.41 -1.32 14.64
C ALA A 389 -12.28 -1.23 15.68
N LEU A 390 -11.49 -2.30 15.77
CA LEU A 390 -10.34 -2.41 16.66
C LEU A 390 -9.11 -2.72 15.82
N GLY A 391 -8.04 -1.97 16.02
CA GLY A 391 -6.78 -2.14 15.31
C GLY A 391 -5.59 -2.26 16.24
N TYR A 392 -4.67 -3.15 15.90
CA TYR A 392 -3.37 -3.29 16.53
C TYR A 392 -2.28 -3.38 15.49
N LEU A 393 -1.30 -2.50 15.56
CA LEU A 393 -0.10 -2.50 14.75
C LEU A 393 1.12 -2.59 15.66
N SER A 394 2.02 -3.52 15.35
CA SER A 394 3.36 -3.57 15.93
C SER A 394 4.39 -3.59 14.82
N GLN A 395 5.39 -2.75 14.93
CA GLN A 395 6.41 -2.54 13.90
C GLN A 395 7.76 -2.34 14.57
N ASP A 396 8.71 -3.21 14.26
CA ASP A 396 10.08 -3.10 14.76
C ASP A 396 10.91 -2.19 13.87
N GLY A 397 11.87 -1.50 14.48
CA GLY A 397 12.87 -0.70 13.80
C GLY A 397 13.97 -1.49 13.14
N MET A 398 14.64 -0.82 12.23
CA MET A 398 15.76 -1.40 11.47
C MET A 398 17.07 -1.39 12.25
N MET A 399 17.17 -0.66 13.37
CA MET A 399 18.41 -0.59 14.15
C MET A 399 18.61 -1.85 14.99
N LYS A 400 19.81 -2.44 14.97
CA LYS A 400 20.23 -3.55 15.85
C LYS A 400 20.46 -3.08 17.26
N VAL A 401 21.05 -1.89 17.41
CA VAL A 401 21.37 -1.26 18.70
C VAL A 401 20.30 -0.22 19.00
N ASN A 402 19.82 -0.17 20.24
CA ASN A 402 18.66 0.64 20.61
C ASN A 402 17.49 0.44 19.66
N SER A 403 17.08 -0.83 19.51
CA SER A 403 16.00 -1.19 18.60
C SER A 403 14.72 -0.48 19.02
N ASP A 404 14.26 0.42 18.17
CA ASP A 404 13.00 1.10 18.32
C ASP A 404 11.83 0.16 17.97
N ASN A 405 10.72 0.33 18.68
CA ASN A 405 9.48 -0.40 18.43
C ASN A 405 8.31 0.57 18.47
N TYR A 406 7.44 0.48 17.49
CA TYR A 406 6.24 1.27 17.41
C TYR A 406 5.00 0.38 17.53
N LYS A 407 4.13 0.70 18.48
CA LYS A 407 2.85 0.03 18.68
C LYS A 407 1.73 1.05 18.61
N ARG A 408 0.70 0.74 17.80
CA ARG A 408 -0.48 1.57 17.67
C ARG A 408 -1.72 0.74 17.99
N TYR A 409 -2.58 1.28 18.83
CA TYR A 409 -3.89 0.72 19.17
C TYR A 409 -4.94 1.71 18.70
N ASN A 410 -5.92 1.22 17.97
CA ASN A 410 -7.04 2.00 17.47
C ASN A 410 -8.34 1.37 17.97
N ALA A 411 -9.28 2.22 18.39
CA ALA A 411 -10.65 1.81 18.66
C ALA A 411 -11.58 2.87 18.08
N ASN A 412 -12.46 2.46 17.19
CA ASN A 412 -13.47 3.32 16.57
C ASN A 412 -14.83 2.65 16.78
N ILE A 413 -15.74 3.38 17.40
CA ILE A 413 -17.12 2.94 17.64
C ILE A 413 -18.04 3.99 17.06
N SER A 414 -18.91 3.61 16.14
CA SER A 414 -19.90 4.51 15.57
C SER A 414 -21.29 3.89 15.66
N LEU A 415 -22.27 4.71 16.01
CA LEU A 415 -23.68 4.38 16.09
C LEU A 415 -24.48 5.41 15.31
N ASN A 416 -25.33 4.95 14.42
CA ASN A 416 -26.28 5.79 13.69
C ASN A 416 -27.68 5.22 13.91
N SER A 417 -28.60 6.03 14.44
CA SER A 417 -29.98 5.63 14.72
C SER A 417 -30.97 6.63 14.15
N GLU A 418 -31.87 6.15 13.32
CA GLU A 418 -33.02 6.92 12.81
C GLU A 418 -34.18 6.75 13.79
N LEU A 419 -34.41 7.77 14.63
CA LEU A 419 -35.50 7.77 15.62
C LEU A 419 -36.87 7.86 14.94
N ASN A 420 -36.96 8.71 13.92
CA ASN A 420 -38.13 8.87 13.07
C ASN A 420 -37.70 9.49 11.72
N LYS A 421 -38.66 9.71 10.79
CA LYS A 421 -38.39 10.26 9.46
C LYS A 421 -37.77 11.68 9.44
N TYR A 422 -37.77 12.36 10.58
CA TYR A 422 -37.24 13.74 10.71
C TYR A 422 -36.00 13.82 11.58
N VAL A 423 -35.75 12.84 12.45
CA VAL A 423 -34.67 12.89 13.44
C VAL A 423 -33.80 11.65 13.34
N SER A 424 -32.52 11.86 13.10
CA SER A 424 -31.48 10.84 13.20
C SER A 424 -30.39 11.29 14.17
N ILE A 425 -29.89 10.36 14.95
CA ILE A 425 -28.78 10.57 15.87
C ILE A 425 -27.57 9.78 15.35
N ARG A 426 -26.45 10.52 15.20
CA ARG A 426 -25.16 9.89 14.94
C ARG A 426 -24.24 10.20 16.10
N THR A 427 -23.66 9.17 16.69
CA THR A 427 -22.65 9.29 17.72
C THR A 427 -21.46 8.41 17.37
N GLY A 428 -20.27 8.83 17.77
CA GLY A 428 -19.04 8.08 17.56
C GLY A 428 -18.05 8.36 18.68
N ALA A 429 -17.25 7.37 19.00
CA ALA A 429 -16.10 7.49 19.87
C ALA A 429 -14.89 6.93 19.14
N VAL A 430 -13.82 7.70 19.12
CA VAL A 430 -12.56 7.32 18.47
C VAL A 430 -11.45 7.46 19.48
N SER A 431 -10.65 6.41 19.64
CA SER A 431 -9.46 6.43 20.49
C SER A 431 -8.28 5.95 19.69
N TYR A 432 -7.22 6.73 19.72
CA TYR A 432 -5.93 6.39 19.14
C TYR A 432 -4.86 6.49 20.21
N THR A 433 -4.10 5.43 20.40
CA THR A 433 -2.95 5.41 21.30
C THR A 433 -1.78 4.81 20.58
N HIS A 434 -0.64 5.45 20.64
CA HIS A 434 0.60 4.90 20.13
C HIS A 434 1.66 4.91 21.23
N LEU A 435 2.46 3.88 21.26
CA LEU A 435 3.59 3.71 22.14
C LEU A 435 4.84 3.57 21.27
N ARG A 436 5.85 4.34 21.62
CA ARG A 436 7.16 4.25 21.01
C ARG A 436 8.17 3.96 22.11
N ALA A 437 8.91 2.88 21.96
CA ALA A 437 10.04 2.55 22.81
C ALA A 437 11.33 2.74 22.01
N HIS A 438 12.31 3.39 22.62
CA HIS A 438 13.66 3.58 22.10
C HIS A 438 14.63 2.74 22.92
#